data_f2904c06da3d722b61a308625e38f7e7
#
_entry.id   f2904c06da3d722b61a308625e38f7e7
#
_cell.length_a   1.000
_cell.length_b   1.000
_cell.length_c   1.000
_cell.angle_alpha   90.00
_cell.angle_beta   90.00
_cell.angle_gamma   90.00
#
_symmetry.space_group_name_H-M   'P 1'
#
loop_
_entity.id
_entity.type
_entity.pdbx_description
1 polymer ?
#
loop_
_entity_poly.entity_id
_entity_poly.type
_entity_poly.pdbx_seq_one_letter_code
_entity_poly.pdbx_strand_id
1 'polypeptide(L)'
;MKIKMKVLQVIPRLGYGGAETGCYDLAHFLAEENCKSFIVTSGGELLKYIKKKSVKVFRLPVHSKNPVLIFFNSLIISLIIILYNINIVHARSRAPAWSCLIATKLTMRKFVTTFHGTYNFNNKFKKFYNSVMVRSHLVIAGSNFIFSHIKSYYGNFFIDGRRKLLVIFRGINTNYFHSNRIPISKIDNFSNKYNIDRNKFIILMPGRLTNWKGQKLFIESLKLVLIHENSNMQPFQAIILGDEQGRSVYKKQLIDLVQQCRLGKFVKFINRCDEMPIAYSISNLVCSCSIEPETFGRVAVEAQSMEVPIIASDIGGSTETIIKDKTGFLFKRGDVNNLANTILMVMQKDYNSLKSIGLEGRKNVLKKFDVNKMCSTTFAEYKKLIELS
;
A
#
# COMPACT_ATOMS: atom_id res chain seq x y z
N MET A 1 28.62 -10.82 24.08
CA MET A 1 28.56 -9.86 22.93
C MET A 1 27.19 -9.97 22.28
N LYS A 2 26.34 -8.93 22.29
CA LYS A 2 25.08 -8.96 21.53
C LYS A 2 25.42 -9.03 20.03
N ILE A 3 25.04 -10.11 19.37
CA ILE A 3 25.28 -10.29 17.93
C ILE A 3 24.56 -9.15 17.21
N LYS A 4 25.32 -8.28 16.55
CA LYS A 4 24.76 -7.17 15.78
C LYS A 4 24.07 -7.73 14.53
N MET A 5 22.75 -7.84 14.56
CA MET A 5 21.94 -8.41 13.47
C MET A 5 22.24 -7.73 12.13
N LYS A 6 22.32 -8.52 11.05
CA LYS A 6 22.59 -8.07 9.69
C LYS A 6 21.48 -8.58 8.77
N VAL A 7 20.73 -7.69 8.17
CA VAL A 7 19.54 -8.00 7.36
C VAL A 7 19.72 -7.51 5.93
N LEU A 8 19.51 -8.40 4.97
CA LEU A 8 19.48 -8.09 3.54
C LEU A 8 18.04 -8.15 3.04
N GLN A 9 17.46 -7.02 2.64
CA GLN A 9 16.20 -6.98 1.94
C GLN A 9 16.41 -7.01 0.42
N VAL A 10 15.62 -7.82 -0.30
CA VAL A 10 15.75 -7.96 -1.76
C VAL A 10 14.41 -7.64 -2.41
N ILE A 11 14.38 -6.60 -3.25
CA ILE A 11 13.18 -6.08 -3.89
C ILE A 11 13.46 -5.78 -5.38
N PRO A 12 12.52 -6.06 -6.31
CA PRO A 12 12.75 -5.83 -7.74
C PRO A 12 13.15 -4.40 -8.07
N ARG A 13 12.38 -3.44 -7.59
CA ARG A 13 12.59 -2.00 -7.77
C ARG A 13 12.18 -1.27 -6.49
N LEU A 14 12.86 -0.21 -6.13
CA LEU A 14 12.56 0.61 -4.96
C LEU A 14 11.82 1.89 -5.38
N GLY A 15 10.58 1.73 -5.89
CA GLY A 15 9.69 2.82 -6.31
C GLY A 15 8.82 3.35 -5.17
N TYR A 16 7.71 4.02 -5.52
CA TYR A 16 6.78 4.60 -4.54
C TYR A 16 5.60 3.68 -4.16
N GLY A 17 5.58 2.45 -4.61
CA GLY A 17 4.54 1.49 -4.23
C GLY A 17 4.63 1.11 -2.76
N GLY A 18 3.55 0.52 -2.26
CA GLY A 18 3.51 0.18 -0.83
C GLY A 18 4.52 -0.91 -0.41
N ALA A 19 4.89 -1.86 -1.27
CA ALA A 19 5.93 -2.85 -0.96
C ALA A 19 7.30 -2.17 -0.84
N GLU A 20 7.53 -1.21 -1.69
CA GLU A 20 8.76 -0.45 -1.84
C GLU A 20 8.96 0.50 -0.66
N THR A 21 7.93 1.28 -0.30
CA THR A 21 7.98 2.13 0.91
C THR A 21 8.18 1.31 2.16
N GLY A 22 7.48 0.17 2.33
CA GLY A 22 7.70 -0.71 3.48
C GLY A 22 9.10 -1.35 3.52
N CYS A 23 9.78 -1.53 2.37
CA CYS A 23 11.18 -1.94 2.33
C CYS A 23 12.10 -0.82 2.81
N TYR A 24 11.86 0.38 2.32
CA TYR A 24 12.57 1.60 2.69
C TYR A 24 12.46 1.87 4.20
N ASP A 25 11.24 1.87 4.72
CA ASP A 25 10.96 2.15 6.12
C ASP A 25 11.64 1.13 7.05
N LEU A 26 11.48 -0.17 6.75
CA LEU A 26 12.12 -1.22 7.55
C LEU A 26 13.66 -1.14 7.47
N ALA A 27 14.24 -0.77 6.33
CA ALA A 27 15.68 -0.64 6.21
C ALA A 27 16.25 0.45 7.11
N HIS A 28 15.59 1.60 7.21
CA HIS A 28 16.00 2.71 8.06
C HIS A 28 15.74 2.40 9.54
N PHE A 29 14.57 1.84 9.87
CA PHE A 29 14.26 1.39 11.22
C PHE A 29 15.31 0.41 11.75
N LEU A 30 15.70 -0.60 10.96
CA LEU A 30 16.73 -1.56 11.37
C LEU A 30 18.08 -0.88 11.63
N ALA A 31 18.43 0.14 10.84
CA ALA A 31 19.65 0.90 11.04
C ALA A 31 19.60 1.74 12.33
N GLU A 32 18.46 2.32 12.65
CA GLU A 32 18.21 3.04 13.90
C GLU A 32 18.27 2.10 15.14
N GLU A 33 17.85 0.85 14.98
CA GLU A 33 17.98 -0.23 15.98
C GLU A 33 19.38 -0.84 16.04
N ASN A 34 20.39 -0.16 15.55
CA ASN A 34 21.79 -0.62 15.52
C ASN A 34 22.05 -1.92 14.72
N CYS A 35 21.15 -2.30 13.82
CA CYS A 35 21.37 -3.40 12.88
C CYS A 35 22.13 -2.92 11.64
N LYS A 36 22.91 -3.78 11.01
CA LYS A 36 23.44 -3.50 9.68
C LYS A 36 22.37 -3.82 8.63
N SER A 37 21.91 -2.79 7.93
CA SER A 37 20.83 -2.89 6.95
C SER A 37 21.35 -2.81 5.53
N PHE A 38 20.91 -3.77 4.69
CA PHE A 38 21.31 -3.90 3.31
C PHE A 38 20.09 -4.05 2.40
N ILE A 39 20.17 -3.49 1.19
CA ILE A 39 19.15 -3.64 0.14
C ILE A 39 19.81 -4.10 -1.15
N VAL A 40 19.20 -5.11 -1.81
CA VAL A 40 19.47 -5.45 -3.21
C VAL A 40 18.26 -5.07 -4.04
N THR A 41 18.45 -4.31 -5.12
CA THR A 41 17.40 -3.85 -6.04
C THR A 41 17.95 -3.57 -7.42
N SER A 42 17.11 -3.59 -8.45
CA SER A 42 17.53 -3.16 -9.81
C SER A 42 17.57 -1.62 -9.96
N GLY A 43 17.06 -0.87 -8.98
CA GLY A 43 16.96 0.59 -9.02
C GLY A 43 15.68 1.08 -8.39
N GLY A 44 15.32 2.32 -8.63
CA GLY A 44 14.05 2.93 -8.22
C GLY A 44 14.19 4.31 -7.60
N GLU A 45 13.08 5.01 -7.54
CA GLU A 45 13.01 6.44 -7.24
C GLU A 45 13.34 6.75 -5.77
N LEU A 46 13.03 5.83 -4.84
CA LEU A 46 13.35 5.99 -3.42
C LEU A 46 14.84 5.90 -3.10
N LEU A 47 15.67 5.44 -4.05
CA LEU A 47 17.13 5.37 -3.84
C LEU A 47 17.75 6.72 -3.51
N LYS A 48 17.20 7.82 -4.03
CA LYS A 48 17.68 9.18 -3.75
C LYS A 48 17.51 9.59 -2.28
N TYR A 49 16.58 8.95 -1.56
CA TYR A 49 16.29 9.24 -0.15
C TYR A 49 16.98 8.29 0.83
N ILE A 50 17.65 7.24 0.33
CA ILE A 50 18.38 6.30 1.18
C ILE A 50 19.54 7.02 1.90
N LYS A 51 19.55 6.93 3.22
CA LYS A 51 20.65 7.40 4.06
C LYS A 51 21.85 6.46 3.89
N LYS A 52 22.75 6.75 2.94
CA LYS A 52 23.86 5.86 2.52
C LYS A 52 24.81 5.48 3.66
N LYS A 53 24.93 6.30 4.71
CA LYS A 53 25.72 6.00 5.92
C LYS A 53 25.08 4.87 6.76
N SER A 54 23.78 4.71 6.67
CA SER A 54 22.99 3.78 7.51
C SER A 54 22.58 2.51 6.76
N VAL A 55 22.29 2.61 5.45
CA VAL A 55 21.79 1.51 4.63
C VAL A 55 22.67 1.33 3.40
N LYS A 56 23.25 0.16 3.24
CA LYS A 56 24.07 -0.19 2.06
C LYS A 56 23.21 -0.79 0.95
N VAL A 57 23.35 -0.29 -0.27
CA VAL A 57 22.56 -0.73 -1.43
C VAL A 57 23.46 -1.37 -2.48
N PHE A 58 23.03 -2.53 -2.99
CA PHE A 58 23.62 -3.20 -4.15
C PHE A 58 22.63 -3.18 -5.32
N ARG A 59 23.11 -2.96 -6.53
CA ARG A 59 22.29 -2.97 -7.74
C ARG A 59 22.49 -4.29 -8.50
N LEU A 60 21.41 -5.08 -8.61
CA LEU A 60 21.37 -6.34 -9.36
C LEU A 60 20.04 -6.44 -10.13
N PRO A 61 20.00 -7.11 -11.28
CA PRO A 61 18.78 -7.27 -12.08
C PRO A 61 17.78 -8.28 -11.48
N VAL A 62 17.49 -8.14 -10.18
CA VAL A 62 16.62 -9.07 -9.40
C VAL A 62 15.14 -8.98 -9.77
N HIS A 63 14.74 -8.04 -10.63
CA HIS A 63 13.40 -7.94 -11.20
C HIS A 63 13.14 -9.01 -12.27
N SER A 64 14.20 -9.57 -12.87
CA SER A 64 14.10 -10.51 -13.97
C SER A 64 13.51 -11.85 -13.53
N LYS A 65 12.69 -12.43 -14.44
CA LYS A 65 12.14 -13.79 -14.31
C LYS A 65 12.93 -14.81 -15.13
N ASN A 66 13.97 -14.40 -15.84
CA ASN A 66 14.83 -15.28 -16.61
C ASN A 66 15.58 -16.24 -15.67
N PRO A 67 15.48 -17.57 -15.84
CA PRO A 67 16.13 -18.55 -14.96
C PRO A 67 17.64 -18.39 -14.85
N VAL A 68 18.30 -18.03 -15.96
CA VAL A 68 19.75 -17.82 -16.01
C VAL A 68 20.14 -16.62 -15.13
N LEU A 69 19.43 -15.51 -15.26
CA LEU A 69 19.65 -14.33 -14.41
C LEU A 69 19.31 -14.60 -12.93
N ILE A 70 18.28 -15.40 -12.65
CA ILE A 70 17.94 -15.84 -11.30
C ILE A 70 19.11 -16.61 -10.71
N PHE A 71 19.71 -17.53 -11.46
CA PHE A 71 20.86 -18.31 -11.02
C PHE A 71 22.08 -17.41 -10.74
N PHE A 72 22.48 -16.54 -11.68
CA PHE A 72 23.59 -15.61 -11.45
C PHE A 72 23.34 -14.66 -10.28
N ASN A 73 22.13 -14.12 -10.16
CA ASN A 73 21.76 -13.31 -9.00
C ASN A 73 21.89 -14.09 -7.69
N SER A 74 21.58 -15.41 -7.69
CA SER A 74 21.71 -16.23 -6.48
C SER A 74 23.17 -16.37 -6.04
N LEU A 75 24.10 -16.53 -6.98
CA LEU A 75 25.53 -16.61 -6.68
C LEU A 75 26.08 -15.29 -6.11
N ILE A 76 25.70 -14.16 -6.73
CA ILE A 76 26.10 -12.83 -6.24
C ILE A 76 25.50 -12.54 -4.86
N ILE A 77 24.22 -12.88 -4.63
CA ILE A 77 23.58 -12.74 -3.32
C ILE A 77 24.28 -13.64 -2.30
N SER A 78 24.68 -14.88 -2.65
CA SER A 78 25.44 -15.77 -1.76
C SER A 78 26.77 -15.14 -1.37
N LEU A 79 27.48 -14.55 -2.32
CA LEU A 79 28.73 -13.84 -2.06
C LEU A 79 28.51 -12.66 -1.11
N ILE A 80 27.47 -11.85 -1.33
CA ILE A 80 27.08 -10.75 -0.42
C ILE A 80 26.79 -11.28 0.99
N ILE A 81 26.07 -12.39 1.10
CA ILE A 81 25.75 -13.03 2.39
C ILE A 81 27.03 -13.41 3.13
N ILE A 82 27.98 -14.03 2.46
CA ILE A 82 29.24 -14.48 3.06
C ILE A 82 30.12 -13.28 3.45
N LEU A 83 30.38 -12.36 2.51
CA LEU A 83 31.27 -11.21 2.72
C LEU A 83 30.79 -10.29 3.85
N TYR A 84 29.48 -10.09 3.96
CA TYR A 84 28.90 -9.21 5.00
C TYR A 84 28.41 -9.98 6.22
N ASN A 85 28.52 -11.32 6.22
CA ASN A 85 28.00 -12.20 7.27
C ASN A 85 26.54 -11.89 7.61
N ILE A 86 25.66 -11.89 6.56
CA ILE A 86 24.22 -11.61 6.69
C ILE A 86 23.55 -12.72 7.48
N ASN A 87 22.69 -12.37 8.42
CA ASN A 87 21.93 -13.34 9.22
C ASN A 87 20.58 -13.68 8.58
N ILE A 88 19.88 -12.66 8.04
CA ILE A 88 18.54 -12.78 7.48
C ILE A 88 18.50 -12.20 6.07
N VAL A 89 17.89 -12.94 5.15
CA VAL A 89 17.56 -12.48 3.80
C VAL A 89 16.05 -12.39 3.67
N HIS A 90 15.53 -11.20 3.35
CA HIS A 90 14.12 -10.94 3.24
C HIS A 90 13.72 -10.56 1.82
N ALA A 91 13.07 -11.46 1.09
CA ALA A 91 12.54 -11.18 -0.24
C ALA A 91 11.13 -10.59 -0.19
N ARG A 92 10.92 -9.53 -1.00
CA ARG A 92 9.65 -8.80 -1.05
C ARG A 92 8.88 -8.98 -2.35
N SER A 93 9.28 -9.93 -3.17
CA SER A 93 8.57 -10.28 -4.41
C SER A 93 9.04 -11.64 -4.92
N ARG A 94 8.25 -12.24 -5.82
CA ARG A 94 8.47 -13.60 -6.35
C ARG A 94 9.77 -13.77 -7.13
N ALA A 95 10.08 -12.83 -8.03
CA ALA A 95 11.29 -12.93 -8.84
C ALA A 95 12.58 -12.96 -7.98
N PRO A 96 12.82 -11.97 -7.09
CA PRO A 96 13.97 -12.03 -6.20
C PRO A 96 13.90 -13.18 -5.19
N ALA A 97 12.70 -13.65 -4.81
CA ALA A 97 12.57 -14.74 -3.86
C ALA A 97 13.19 -16.05 -4.36
N TRP A 98 13.19 -16.33 -5.66
CA TRP A 98 13.88 -17.49 -6.22
C TRP A 98 15.39 -17.40 -6.02
N SER A 99 16.01 -16.25 -6.35
CA SER A 99 17.45 -16.03 -6.12
C SER A 99 17.79 -16.09 -4.62
N CYS A 100 16.95 -15.52 -3.77
CA CYS A 100 17.14 -15.56 -2.31
C CYS A 100 17.02 -16.97 -1.75
N LEU A 101 16.05 -17.78 -2.21
CA LEU A 101 15.86 -19.15 -1.78
C LEU A 101 17.10 -20.01 -2.07
N ILE A 102 17.66 -19.89 -3.28
CA ILE A 102 18.90 -20.61 -3.65
C ILE A 102 20.06 -20.11 -2.78
N ALA A 103 20.27 -18.80 -2.71
CA ALA A 103 21.37 -18.21 -1.95
C ALA A 103 21.34 -18.57 -0.46
N THR A 104 20.15 -18.54 0.16
CA THR A 104 20.02 -18.87 1.59
C THR A 104 20.20 -20.37 1.87
N LYS A 105 19.85 -21.25 0.94
CA LYS A 105 20.15 -22.68 1.04
C LYS A 105 21.64 -22.95 0.94
N LEU A 106 22.34 -22.31 -0.02
CA LEU A 106 23.79 -22.45 -0.19
C LEU A 106 24.59 -21.94 1.02
N THR A 107 24.09 -20.88 1.67
CA THR A 107 24.77 -20.21 2.78
C THR A 107 24.23 -20.56 4.15
N MET A 108 23.22 -21.43 4.23
CA MET A 108 22.51 -21.85 5.46
C MET A 108 21.99 -20.66 6.29
N ARG A 109 21.47 -19.62 5.63
CA ARG A 109 20.94 -18.41 6.30
C ARG A 109 19.42 -18.41 6.37
N LYS A 110 18.88 -17.64 7.32
CA LYS A 110 17.42 -17.53 7.51
C LYS A 110 16.80 -16.75 6.36
N PHE A 111 15.73 -17.30 5.81
CA PHE A 111 14.99 -16.74 4.69
C PHE A 111 13.61 -16.27 5.17
N VAL A 112 13.22 -15.04 4.80
CA VAL A 112 11.94 -14.41 5.11
C VAL A 112 11.29 -13.91 3.82
N THR A 113 9.98 -13.97 3.74
CA THR A 113 9.21 -13.41 2.63
C THR A 113 8.04 -12.59 3.14
N THR A 114 7.67 -11.53 2.42
CA THR A 114 6.42 -10.81 2.64
C THR A 114 5.54 -10.85 1.39
N PHE A 115 4.30 -11.29 1.55
CA PHE A 115 3.29 -11.24 0.50
C PHE A 115 2.69 -9.83 0.39
N HIS A 116 2.80 -9.26 -0.81
CA HIS A 116 2.24 -7.95 -1.15
C HIS A 116 1.06 -8.01 -2.12
N GLY A 117 0.60 -9.20 -2.49
CA GLY A 117 -0.50 -9.42 -3.43
C GLY A 117 -1.05 -10.82 -3.34
N THR A 118 -2.21 -11.07 -3.93
CA THR A 118 -2.87 -12.38 -3.98
C THR A 118 -2.22 -13.37 -4.93
N TYR A 119 -1.30 -12.97 -5.74
CA TYR A 119 -0.55 -13.81 -6.69
C TYR A 119 -1.41 -14.88 -7.37
N ASN A 120 -2.48 -14.45 -8.05
CA ASN A 120 -3.40 -15.33 -8.76
C ASN A 120 -2.65 -16.22 -9.78
N PHE A 121 -3.13 -17.45 -9.94
CA PHE A 121 -2.57 -18.42 -10.89
C PHE A 121 -3.68 -19.17 -11.62
N ASN A 122 -3.46 -19.40 -12.92
CA ASN A 122 -4.42 -20.08 -13.79
C ASN A 122 -3.97 -21.51 -14.14
N ASN A 123 -2.71 -21.86 -13.79
CA ASN A 123 -2.13 -23.17 -14.07
C ASN A 123 -1.14 -23.61 -12.99
N LYS A 124 -0.77 -24.91 -13.01
CA LYS A 124 0.15 -25.54 -12.05
C LYS A 124 1.56 -24.88 -12.07
N PHE A 125 2.07 -24.49 -13.23
CA PHE A 125 3.40 -23.84 -13.35
C PHE A 125 3.43 -22.49 -12.66
N LYS A 126 2.39 -21.66 -12.84
CA LYS A 126 2.28 -20.37 -12.17
C LYS A 126 2.09 -20.52 -10.66
N LYS A 127 1.34 -21.56 -10.23
CA LYS A 127 1.22 -21.92 -8.81
C LYS A 127 2.58 -22.30 -8.23
N PHE A 128 3.34 -23.15 -8.92
CA PHE A 128 4.71 -23.52 -8.52
C PHE A 128 5.63 -22.30 -8.45
N TYR A 129 5.64 -21.44 -9.48
CA TYR A 129 6.44 -20.20 -9.47
C TYR A 129 6.09 -19.30 -8.28
N ASN A 130 4.81 -19.14 -7.97
CA ASN A 130 4.35 -18.33 -6.83
C ASN A 130 4.71 -18.97 -5.48
N SER A 131 4.82 -20.31 -5.41
CA SER A 131 5.09 -21.05 -4.17
C SER A 131 6.44 -20.71 -3.52
N VAL A 132 7.37 -20.09 -4.24
CA VAL A 132 8.64 -19.63 -3.67
C VAL A 132 8.44 -18.75 -2.44
N MET A 133 7.35 -17.98 -2.42
CA MET A 133 7.01 -17.07 -1.33
C MET A 133 6.62 -17.78 -0.02
N VAL A 134 6.22 -19.04 -0.08
CA VAL A 134 5.91 -19.88 1.11
C VAL A 134 6.99 -20.89 1.46
N ARG A 135 8.14 -20.83 0.79
CA ARG A 135 9.28 -21.71 1.05
C ARG A 135 10.30 -21.12 2.03
N SER A 136 10.02 -19.95 2.59
CA SER A 136 10.86 -19.29 3.60
C SER A 136 10.58 -19.84 5.01
N HIS A 137 11.49 -19.60 5.95
CA HIS A 137 11.32 -19.93 7.36
C HIS A 137 10.21 -19.11 8.01
N LEU A 138 10.08 -17.85 7.59
CA LEU A 138 9.05 -16.91 8.05
C LEU A 138 8.33 -16.29 6.85
N VAL A 139 7.04 -16.45 6.77
CA VAL A 139 6.15 -15.86 5.77
C VAL A 139 5.29 -14.80 6.45
N ILE A 140 5.39 -13.57 5.99
CA ILE A 140 4.64 -12.43 6.50
C ILE A 140 3.49 -12.12 5.54
N ALA A 141 2.26 -12.14 6.05
CA ALA A 141 1.07 -11.64 5.38
C ALA A 141 0.81 -10.19 5.81
N GLY A 142 0.61 -9.27 4.85
CA GLY A 142 0.38 -7.85 5.13
C GLY A 142 -1.02 -7.50 5.65
N SER A 143 -1.93 -8.48 5.70
CA SER A 143 -3.31 -8.38 6.18
C SER A 143 -3.88 -9.78 6.47
N ASN A 144 -5.00 -9.87 7.20
CA ASN A 144 -5.70 -11.14 7.39
C ASN A 144 -6.27 -11.68 6.07
N PHE A 145 -6.70 -10.81 5.17
CA PHE A 145 -7.11 -11.18 3.83
C PHE A 145 -6.00 -11.96 3.09
N ILE A 146 -4.77 -11.45 3.12
CA ILE A 146 -3.60 -12.13 2.53
C ILE A 146 -3.25 -13.41 3.30
N PHE A 147 -3.36 -13.41 4.62
CA PHE A 147 -3.13 -14.60 5.43
C PHE A 147 -4.10 -15.73 5.06
N SER A 148 -5.40 -15.42 4.93
CA SER A 148 -6.44 -16.38 4.51
C SER A 148 -6.19 -16.89 3.09
N HIS A 149 -5.80 -15.99 2.17
CA HIS A 149 -5.40 -16.36 0.82
C HIS A 149 -4.22 -17.35 0.81
N ILE A 150 -3.17 -17.08 1.60
CA ILE A 150 -2.01 -17.98 1.70
C ILE A 150 -2.44 -19.34 2.27
N LYS A 151 -3.22 -19.36 3.35
CA LYS A 151 -3.72 -20.60 3.94
C LYS A 151 -4.55 -21.44 2.97
N SER A 152 -5.46 -20.81 2.22
CA SER A 152 -6.32 -21.51 1.26
C SER A 152 -5.55 -22.19 0.12
N TYR A 153 -4.50 -21.54 -0.40
CA TYR A 153 -3.79 -22.04 -1.59
C TYR A 153 -2.47 -22.75 -1.31
N TYR A 154 -1.86 -22.49 -0.14
CA TYR A 154 -0.52 -22.97 0.23
C TYR A 154 -0.45 -23.54 1.67
N GLY A 155 -1.58 -23.86 2.29
CA GLY A 155 -1.67 -24.35 3.68
C GLY A 155 -0.74 -25.53 3.97
N ASN A 156 -0.61 -26.45 3.00
CA ASN A 156 0.24 -27.64 3.11
C ASN A 156 1.73 -27.34 3.40
N PHE A 157 2.21 -26.13 3.07
CA PHE A 157 3.59 -25.73 3.36
C PHE A 157 3.87 -25.45 4.83
N PHE A 158 2.82 -25.40 5.67
CA PHE A 158 2.91 -25.02 7.09
C PHE A 158 2.56 -26.18 8.05
N ILE A 159 2.22 -27.36 7.53
CA ILE A 159 1.78 -28.52 8.34
C ILE A 159 2.92 -29.07 9.20
N ASP A 160 4.16 -29.07 8.67
CA ASP A 160 5.33 -29.64 9.33
C ASP A 160 5.93 -28.75 10.44
N GLY A 161 5.35 -27.57 10.70
CA GLY A 161 5.81 -26.61 11.69
C GLY A 161 7.16 -25.94 11.40
N ARG A 162 7.87 -26.36 10.33
CA ARG A 162 9.20 -25.80 9.97
C ARG A 162 9.13 -24.39 9.45
N ARG A 163 7.94 -23.91 9.06
CA ARG A 163 7.70 -22.58 8.50
C ARG A 163 6.61 -21.88 9.30
N LYS A 164 6.87 -20.63 9.63
CA LYS A 164 5.91 -19.80 10.34
C LYS A 164 5.17 -18.89 9.36
N LEU A 165 3.85 -18.85 9.43
CA LEU A 165 3.00 -17.86 8.76
C LEU A 165 2.37 -16.97 9.81
N LEU A 166 2.50 -15.64 9.65
CA LEU A 166 1.86 -14.70 10.56
C LEU A 166 1.43 -13.41 9.83
N VAL A 167 0.52 -12.68 10.48
CA VAL A 167 0.11 -11.36 10.01
C VAL A 167 0.96 -10.30 10.68
N ILE A 168 1.60 -9.47 9.86
CA ILE A 168 2.13 -8.17 10.28
C ILE A 168 1.45 -7.14 9.39
N PHE A 169 0.50 -6.40 9.93
CA PHE A 169 -0.19 -5.36 9.19
C PHE A 169 0.81 -4.39 8.60
N ARG A 170 0.53 -3.95 7.39
CA ARG A 170 1.32 -2.89 6.76
C ARG A 170 1.07 -1.59 7.50
N GLY A 171 2.11 -0.77 7.56
CA GLY A 171 2.05 0.53 8.17
C GLY A 171 2.22 1.67 7.17
N ILE A 172 1.82 2.86 7.59
CA ILE A 172 2.15 4.12 6.92
C ILE A 172 2.91 5.03 7.89
N ASN A 173 3.63 5.99 7.35
CA ASN A 173 4.29 7.02 8.15
C ASN A 173 3.24 8.03 8.64
N THR A 174 2.74 7.85 9.87
CA THR A 174 1.71 8.69 10.50
C THR A 174 2.22 10.10 10.84
N ASN A 175 3.52 10.32 10.83
CA ASN A 175 4.13 11.63 10.96
C ASN A 175 4.11 12.40 9.62
N TYR A 176 4.23 11.70 8.49
CA TYR A 176 4.08 12.29 7.16
C TYR A 176 2.61 12.54 6.83
N PHE A 177 1.73 11.58 7.13
CA PHE A 177 0.28 11.72 6.99
C PHE A 177 -0.31 12.29 8.29
N HIS A 178 -0.17 13.62 8.48
CA HIS A 178 -0.64 14.34 9.65
C HIS A 178 -1.21 15.71 9.25
N SER A 179 -2.49 15.94 9.49
CA SER A 179 -3.23 17.15 9.09
C SER A 179 -2.56 18.43 9.58
N ASN A 180 -2.20 18.51 10.85
CA ASN A 180 -1.60 19.70 11.47
C ASN A 180 -0.16 20.01 11.01
N ARG A 181 0.44 19.19 10.18
CA ARG A 181 1.82 19.40 9.65
C ARG A 181 1.83 19.99 8.24
N ILE A 182 0.68 20.22 7.65
CA ILE A 182 0.60 20.78 6.32
C ILE A 182 0.45 22.30 6.40
N PRO A 183 1.44 23.08 5.91
CA PRO A 183 1.35 24.53 5.90
C PRO A 183 0.17 24.99 5.05
N ILE A 184 -0.56 26.00 5.53
CA ILE A 184 -1.70 26.60 4.81
C ILE A 184 -1.29 27.06 3.43
N SER A 185 -0.11 27.68 3.29
CA SER A 185 0.43 28.13 1.99
C SER A 185 0.55 26.99 0.96
N LYS A 186 0.88 25.77 1.36
CA LYS A 186 0.91 24.62 0.44
C LYS A 186 -0.49 24.21 0.01
N ILE A 187 -1.46 24.29 0.92
CA ILE A 187 -2.87 24.02 0.66
C ILE A 187 -3.41 25.05 -0.36
N ASP A 188 -3.13 26.32 -0.12
CA ASP A 188 -3.55 27.42 -1.00
C ASP A 188 -2.94 27.30 -2.39
N ASN A 189 -1.62 27.07 -2.46
CA ASN A 189 -0.92 26.87 -3.73
C ASN A 189 -1.47 25.67 -4.53
N PHE A 190 -1.78 24.57 -3.85
CA PHE A 190 -2.37 23.39 -4.49
C PHE A 190 -3.79 23.69 -5.00
N SER A 191 -4.61 24.33 -4.18
CA SER A 191 -5.98 24.70 -4.54
C SER A 191 -6.01 25.65 -5.73
N ASN A 192 -5.16 26.68 -5.72
CA ASN A 192 -5.04 27.65 -6.82
C ASN A 192 -4.51 26.99 -8.10
N LYS A 193 -3.46 26.17 -8.01
CA LYS A 193 -2.86 25.47 -9.15
C LYS A 193 -3.88 24.61 -9.91
N TYR A 194 -4.81 23.97 -9.18
CA TYR A 194 -5.78 23.06 -9.77
C TYR A 194 -7.20 23.64 -9.79
N ASN A 195 -7.37 24.94 -9.50
CA ASN A 195 -8.67 25.62 -9.41
C ASN A 195 -9.69 24.88 -8.54
N ILE A 196 -9.28 24.46 -7.33
CA ILE A 196 -10.12 23.76 -6.38
C ILE A 196 -10.83 24.80 -5.51
N ASP A 197 -12.17 24.77 -5.54
CA ASP A 197 -13.02 25.65 -4.74
C ASP A 197 -13.24 25.04 -3.36
N ARG A 198 -12.53 25.54 -2.35
CA ARG A 198 -12.59 25.05 -0.97
C ARG A 198 -13.90 25.37 -0.25
N ASN A 199 -14.80 26.18 -0.85
CA ASN A 199 -16.15 26.40 -0.32
C ASN A 199 -17.10 25.24 -0.68
N LYS A 200 -16.69 24.33 -1.56
CA LYS A 200 -17.44 23.14 -1.95
C LYS A 200 -17.05 21.95 -1.11
N PHE A 201 -17.93 20.95 -1.07
CA PHE A 201 -17.62 19.66 -0.48
C PHE A 201 -16.67 18.88 -1.40
N ILE A 202 -15.41 18.71 -0.98
CA ILE A 202 -14.36 18.10 -1.80
C ILE A 202 -14.32 16.58 -1.58
N ILE A 203 -14.55 15.83 -2.67
CA ILE A 203 -14.49 14.36 -2.69
C ILE A 203 -13.23 13.93 -3.44
N LEU A 204 -12.28 13.30 -2.77
CA LEU A 204 -11.04 12.85 -3.35
C LEU A 204 -11.07 11.34 -3.63
N MET A 205 -10.75 10.94 -4.86
CA MET A 205 -10.50 9.56 -5.23
C MET A 205 -9.04 9.37 -5.67
N PRO A 206 -8.12 9.00 -4.77
CA PRO A 206 -6.73 8.81 -5.11
C PRO A 206 -6.46 7.38 -5.56
N GLY A 207 -5.63 7.23 -6.60
CA GLY A 207 -5.20 5.92 -7.06
C GLY A 207 -4.81 5.90 -8.53
N ARG A 208 -3.96 4.95 -8.91
CA ARG A 208 -3.57 4.75 -10.31
C ARG A 208 -4.80 4.61 -11.19
N LEU A 209 -4.78 5.21 -12.39
CA LEU A 209 -5.87 5.06 -13.34
C LEU A 209 -5.83 3.65 -13.94
N THR A 210 -6.62 2.76 -13.36
CA THR A 210 -6.77 1.36 -13.77
C THR A 210 -8.20 0.90 -13.53
N ASN A 211 -8.73 0.06 -14.41
CA ASN A 211 -10.12 -0.38 -14.34
C ASN A 211 -10.50 -0.94 -12.96
N TRP A 212 -9.62 -1.77 -12.36
CA TRP A 212 -9.89 -2.40 -11.08
C TRP A 212 -9.96 -1.43 -9.88
N LYS A 213 -9.47 -0.18 -10.04
CA LYS A 213 -9.61 0.88 -9.01
C LYS A 213 -11.00 1.52 -8.99
N GLY A 214 -11.84 1.27 -10.01
CA GLY A 214 -13.25 1.66 -9.99
C GLY A 214 -13.54 3.14 -10.29
N GLN A 215 -12.67 3.84 -11.05
CA GLN A 215 -12.93 5.23 -11.42
C GLN A 215 -14.24 5.39 -12.22
N LYS A 216 -14.59 4.42 -13.10
CA LYS A 216 -15.86 4.44 -13.82
C LYS A 216 -17.04 4.39 -12.87
N LEU A 217 -17.03 3.43 -11.94
CA LEU A 217 -18.05 3.29 -10.90
C LEU A 217 -18.22 4.57 -10.05
N PHE A 218 -17.11 5.22 -9.70
CA PHE A 218 -17.14 6.49 -8.97
C PHE A 218 -17.78 7.61 -9.80
N ILE A 219 -17.44 7.77 -11.09
CA ILE A 219 -18.04 8.78 -11.96
C ILE A 219 -19.54 8.53 -12.12
N GLU A 220 -19.95 7.29 -12.34
CA GLU A 220 -21.36 6.92 -12.44
C GLU A 220 -22.14 7.20 -11.15
N SER A 221 -21.51 6.96 -9.98
CA SER A 221 -22.13 7.29 -8.69
C SER A 221 -22.28 8.80 -8.48
N LEU A 222 -21.29 9.60 -8.91
CA LEU A 222 -21.39 11.07 -8.84
C LEU A 222 -22.50 11.63 -9.71
N LYS A 223 -22.84 11.00 -10.85
CA LYS A 223 -24.02 11.35 -11.65
C LYS A 223 -25.29 11.20 -10.83
N LEU A 224 -25.43 10.11 -10.07
CA LEU A 224 -26.59 9.90 -9.19
C LEU A 224 -26.60 10.89 -8.02
N VAL A 225 -25.45 11.19 -7.44
CA VAL A 225 -25.31 12.22 -6.40
C VAL A 225 -25.84 13.57 -6.92
N LEU A 226 -25.44 13.98 -8.13
CA LEU A 226 -25.88 15.22 -8.74
C LEU A 226 -27.41 15.26 -9.01
N ILE A 227 -28.00 14.13 -9.40
CA ILE A 227 -29.46 14.02 -9.64
C ILE A 227 -30.26 14.13 -8.32
N HIS A 228 -29.72 13.58 -7.23
CA HIS A 228 -30.35 13.58 -5.92
C HIS A 228 -29.90 14.74 -5.01
N GLU A 229 -29.05 15.65 -5.52
CA GLU A 229 -28.66 16.86 -4.84
C GLU A 229 -29.91 17.76 -4.63
N ASN A 230 -30.14 18.14 -3.38
CA ASN A 230 -31.22 19.05 -3.03
C ASN A 230 -30.66 20.43 -2.62
N SER A 231 -31.52 21.46 -2.58
CA SER A 231 -31.14 22.85 -2.28
C SER A 231 -30.42 23.04 -0.92
N ASN A 232 -30.55 22.08 -0.02
CA ASN A 232 -29.95 22.14 1.33
C ASN A 232 -28.56 21.46 1.41
N MET A 233 -28.06 20.88 0.30
CA MET A 233 -26.75 20.25 0.29
C MET A 233 -25.67 21.21 -0.19
N GLN A 234 -24.50 21.15 0.43
CA GLN A 234 -23.33 21.89 -0.02
C GLN A 234 -22.92 21.39 -1.42
N PRO A 235 -22.71 22.28 -2.41
CA PRO A 235 -22.22 21.88 -3.72
C PRO A 235 -20.90 21.12 -3.62
N PHE A 236 -20.71 20.08 -4.44
CA PHE A 236 -19.51 19.28 -4.39
C PHE A 236 -18.55 19.55 -5.54
N GLN A 237 -17.29 19.17 -5.33
CA GLN A 237 -16.26 19.01 -6.36
C GLN A 237 -15.51 17.70 -6.12
N ALA A 238 -15.38 16.88 -7.15
CA ALA A 238 -14.67 15.60 -7.08
C ALA A 238 -13.31 15.70 -7.75
N ILE A 239 -12.29 15.07 -7.14
CA ILE A 239 -10.92 15.03 -7.64
C ILE A 239 -10.52 13.58 -7.85
N ILE A 240 -10.29 13.19 -9.10
CA ILE A 240 -9.67 11.91 -9.46
C ILE A 240 -8.17 12.16 -9.58
N LEU A 241 -7.40 11.66 -8.60
CA LEU A 241 -5.97 11.91 -8.49
C LEU A 241 -5.17 10.63 -8.73
N GLY A 242 -4.41 10.58 -9.82
CA GLY A 242 -3.55 9.42 -10.06
C GLY A 242 -2.91 9.40 -11.44
N ASP A 243 -1.76 8.72 -11.50
CA ASP A 243 -0.99 8.53 -12.72
C ASP A 243 -1.62 7.44 -13.61
N GLU A 244 -1.69 7.71 -14.88
CA GLU A 244 -2.14 6.76 -15.91
C GLU A 244 -1.13 5.65 -16.22
N GLN A 245 0.15 5.87 -15.94
CA GLN A 245 1.23 4.89 -16.17
C GLN A 245 1.20 4.30 -17.60
N GLY A 246 1.05 5.16 -18.62
CA GLY A 246 0.95 4.77 -20.02
C GLY A 246 -0.43 4.24 -20.47
N ARG A 247 -1.47 4.32 -19.63
CA ARG A 247 -2.84 3.90 -19.96
C ARG A 247 -3.69 5.06 -20.48
N SER A 248 -3.18 5.79 -21.46
CA SER A 248 -3.84 6.97 -22.05
C SER A 248 -5.26 6.69 -22.54
N VAL A 249 -5.47 5.50 -23.14
CA VAL A 249 -6.80 5.05 -23.60
C VAL A 249 -7.82 5.00 -22.44
N TYR A 250 -7.44 4.43 -21.31
CA TYR A 250 -8.34 4.34 -20.16
C TYR A 250 -8.65 5.73 -19.58
N LYS A 251 -7.65 6.60 -19.50
CA LYS A 251 -7.86 7.99 -19.06
C LYS A 251 -8.82 8.74 -19.99
N LYS A 252 -8.67 8.58 -21.32
CA LYS A 252 -9.59 9.17 -22.28
C LYS A 252 -11.03 8.66 -22.05
N GLN A 253 -11.21 7.35 -21.87
CA GLN A 253 -12.52 6.77 -21.55
C GLN A 253 -13.15 7.39 -20.29
N LEU A 254 -12.35 7.70 -19.26
CA LEU A 254 -12.85 8.35 -18.05
C LEU A 254 -13.27 9.81 -18.31
N ILE A 255 -12.51 10.54 -19.10
CA ILE A 255 -12.84 11.93 -19.49
C ILE A 255 -14.14 11.94 -20.32
N ASP A 256 -14.25 11.05 -21.30
CA ASP A 256 -15.46 10.92 -22.14
C ASP A 256 -16.70 10.58 -21.27
N LEU A 257 -16.54 9.68 -20.30
CA LEU A 257 -17.61 9.32 -19.34
C LEU A 257 -18.03 10.51 -18.50
N VAL A 258 -17.09 11.34 -18.02
CA VAL A 258 -17.41 12.57 -17.28
C VAL A 258 -18.25 13.52 -18.12
N GLN A 259 -17.96 13.67 -19.42
CA GLN A 259 -18.76 14.51 -20.32
C GLN A 259 -20.16 13.92 -20.58
N GLN A 260 -20.24 12.62 -20.84
CA GLN A 260 -21.51 11.90 -21.00
C GLN A 260 -22.41 12.01 -19.76
N CYS A 261 -21.83 11.98 -18.57
CA CYS A 261 -22.53 12.16 -17.31
C CYS A 261 -22.83 13.63 -16.97
N ARG A 262 -22.45 14.61 -17.80
CA ARG A 262 -22.56 16.06 -17.56
C ARG A 262 -21.85 16.54 -16.29
N LEU A 263 -20.76 15.86 -15.91
CA LEU A 263 -19.98 16.13 -14.70
C LEU A 263 -18.74 17.02 -14.93
N GLY A 264 -18.57 17.60 -16.13
CA GLY A 264 -17.39 18.36 -16.50
C GLY A 264 -17.05 19.55 -15.58
N LYS A 265 -18.09 20.19 -14.97
CA LYS A 265 -17.91 21.27 -13.98
C LYS A 265 -17.61 20.79 -12.57
N PHE A 266 -17.84 19.50 -12.27
CA PHE A 266 -17.75 18.90 -10.94
C PHE A 266 -16.51 18.04 -10.75
N VAL A 267 -16.00 17.40 -11.81
CA VAL A 267 -14.89 16.43 -11.75
C VAL A 267 -13.61 17.02 -12.30
N LYS A 268 -12.54 16.91 -11.53
CA LYS A 268 -11.19 17.30 -11.93
C LYS A 268 -10.25 16.10 -11.93
N PHE A 269 -9.40 16.03 -12.97
CA PHE A 269 -8.32 15.04 -13.04
C PHE A 269 -7.00 15.67 -12.68
N ILE A 270 -6.29 15.09 -11.70
CA ILE A 270 -4.93 15.45 -11.31
C ILE A 270 -4.03 14.25 -11.54
N ASN A 271 -3.05 14.36 -12.43
CA ASN A 271 -2.24 13.21 -12.84
C ASN A 271 -1.37 12.67 -11.71
N ARG A 272 -0.66 13.57 -11.01
CA ARG A 272 0.28 13.17 -9.96
C ARG A 272 0.36 14.26 -8.90
N CYS A 273 0.40 13.81 -7.65
CA CYS A 273 0.72 14.63 -6.51
C CYS A 273 1.92 14.02 -5.77
N ASP A 274 3.02 14.75 -5.65
CA ASP A 274 4.20 14.27 -4.94
C ASP A 274 4.01 14.35 -3.42
N GLU A 275 3.17 15.28 -2.94
CA GLU A 275 2.82 15.46 -1.54
C GLU A 275 1.35 15.09 -1.29
N MET A 276 1.05 13.80 -1.26
CA MET A 276 -0.31 13.28 -1.03
C MET A 276 -1.02 13.86 0.20
N PRO A 277 -0.35 14.14 1.36
CA PRO A 277 -1.01 14.77 2.49
C PRO A 277 -1.74 16.08 2.15
N ILE A 278 -1.25 16.88 1.19
CA ILE A 278 -1.92 18.11 0.78
C ILE A 278 -3.29 17.80 0.15
N ALA A 279 -3.35 16.79 -0.75
CA ALA A 279 -4.60 16.40 -1.38
C ALA A 279 -5.62 15.87 -0.36
N TYR A 280 -5.17 15.14 0.65
CA TYR A 280 -6.04 14.72 1.75
C TYR A 280 -6.50 15.91 2.60
N SER A 281 -5.63 16.88 2.90
CA SER A 281 -5.95 18.04 3.77
C SER A 281 -7.05 18.95 3.21
N ILE A 282 -7.24 18.99 1.90
CA ILE A 282 -8.30 19.77 1.26
C ILE A 282 -9.62 19.00 1.13
N SER A 283 -9.64 17.71 1.46
CA SER A 283 -10.77 16.83 1.18
C SER A 283 -11.68 16.69 2.38
N ASN A 284 -12.99 16.75 2.14
CA ASN A 284 -14.01 16.46 3.14
C ASN A 284 -14.32 14.95 3.20
N LEU A 285 -14.10 14.26 2.09
CA LEU A 285 -14.36 12.84 1.93
C LEU A 285 -13.33 12.21 0.99
N VAL A 286 -12.88 11.02 1.32
CA VAL A 286 -12.07 10.19 0.42
C VAL A 286 -12.88 8.98 -0.04
N CYS A 287 -12.72 8.56 -1.30
CA CYS A 287 -13.34 7.37 -1.86
C CYS A 287 -12.28 6.39 -2.39
N SER A 288 -12.40 5.11 -2.02
CA SER A 288 -11.59 4.00 -2.54
C SER A 288 -12.51 2.94 -3.14
N CYS A 289 -12.78 3.05 -4.45
CA CYS A 289 -13.86 2.32 -5.13
C CYS A 289 -13.38 1.05 -5.84
N SER A 290 -12.33 0.39 -5.34
CA SER A 290 -11.74 -0.78 -5.98
C SER A 290 -12.76 -1.90 -6.22
N ILE A 291 -12.83 -2.38 -7.47
CA ILE A 291 -13.72 -3.49 -7.87
C ILE A 291 -13.05 -4.87 -7.73
N GLU A 292 -11.75 -4.89 -7.49
CA GLU A 292 -10.99 -6.09 -7.11
C GLU A 292 -10.41 -5.92 -5.70
N PRO A 293 -10.16 -7.02 -4.97
CA PRO A 293 -9.67 -6.94 -3.60
C PRO A 293 -8.32 -6.24 -3.48
N GLU A 294 -8.26 -5.20 -2.69
CA GLU A 294 -6.98 -4.64 -2.26
C GLU A 294 -6.34 -5.51 -1.18
N THR A 295 -5.03 -5.62 -1.22
CA THR A 295 -4.29 -6.43 -0.25
C THR A 295 -4.23 -5.82 1.14
N PHE A 296 -4.37 -4.49 1.24
CA PHE A 296 -4.32 -3.77 2.50
C PHE A 296 -5.31 -2.61 2.59
N GLY A 297 -5.54 -1.86 1.49
CA GLY A 297 -6.37 -0.64 1.52
C GLY A 297 -5.57 0.58 2.00
N ARG A 298 -4.42 0.84 1.38
CA ARG A 298 -3.52 1.93 1.77
C ARG A 298 -4.20 3.30 1.78
N VAL A 299 -5.04 3.59 0.79
CA VAL A 299 -5.82 4.84 0.69
C VAL A 299 -6.68 5.06 1.92
N ALA A 300 -7.34 4.00 2.42
CA ALA A 300 -8.17 4.10 3.61
C ALA A 300 -7.36 4.45 4.86
N VAL A 301 -6.17 3.87 5.00
CA VAL A 301 -5.29 4.15 6.15
C VAL A 301 -4.68 5.56 6.06
N GLU A 302 -4.33 6.02 4.86
CA GLU A 302 -3.83 7.38 4.64
C GLU A 302 -4.90 8.43 4.94
N ALA A 303 -6.14 8.25 4.45
CA ALA A 303 -7.26 9.14 4.72
C ALA A 303 -7.56 9.22 6.23
N GLN A 304 -7.69 8.08 6.90
CA GLN A 304 -7.88 8.01 8.35
C GLN A 304 -6.73 8.68 9.12
N SER A 305 -5.48 8.51 8.69
CA SER A 305 -4.32 9.18 9.30
C SER A 305 -4.39 10.69 9.19
N MET A 306 -4.96 11.20 8.10
CA MET A 306 -5.19 12.63 7.84
C MET A 306 -6.51 13.14 8.45
N GLU A 307 -7.20 12.31 9.24
CA GLU A 307 -8.48 12.65 9.88
C GLU A 307 -9.62 12.94 8.88
N VAL A 308 -9.52 12.38 7.67
CA VAL A 308 -10.53 12.53 6.63
C VAL A 308 -11.42 11.28 6.59
N PRO A 309 -12.75 11.43 6.64
CA PRO A 309 -13.67 10.33 6.43
C PRO A 309 -13.43 9.61 5.12
N ILE A 310 -13.59 8.28 5.13
CA ILE A 310 -13.35 7.40 3.98
C ILE A 310 -14.57 6.55 3.68
N ILE A 311 -14.91 6.43 2.39
CA ILE A 311 -15.79 5.39 1.87
C ILE A 311 -14.94 4.41 1.07
N ALA A 312 -15.02 3.12 1.37
CA ALA A 312 -14.29 2.10 0.62
C ALA A 312 -15.20 0.92 0.23
N SER A 313 -14.81 0.21 -0.84
CA SER A 313 -15.48 -1.04 -1.22
C SER A 313 -15.35 -2.08 -0.12
N ASP A 314 -16.44 -2.79 0.17
CA ASP A 314 -16.50 -3.89 1.14
C ASP A 314 -15.84 -5.15 0.57
N ILE A 315 -14.51 -5.08 0.36
CA ILE A 315 -13.73 -6.17 -0.22
C ILE A 315 -12.25 -6.11 0.17
N GLY A 316 -11.66 -7.29 0.40
CA GLY A 316 -10.23 -7.43 0.65
C GLY A 316 -9.75 -6.73 1.91
N GLY A 317 -8.53 -6.17 1.88
CA GLY A 317 -7.92 -5.50 3.03
C GLY A 317 -8.63 -4.23 3.48
N SER A 318 -9.50 -3.62 2.66
CA SER A 318 -10.25 -2.42 3.06
C SER A 318 -11.17 -2.70 4.25
N THR A 319 -11.76 -3.90 4.32
CA THR A 319 -12.64 -4.32 5.43
C THR A 319 -11.91 -4.45 6.76
N GLU A 320 -10.58 -4.58 6.73
CA GLU A 320 -9.74 -4.70 7.93
C GLU A 320 -9.23 -3.35 8.44
N THR A 321 -9.16 -2.37 7.53
CA THR A 321 -8.63 -1.03 7.83
C THR A 321 -9.69 -0.06 8.31
N ILE A 322 -10.96 -0.32 8.02
CA ILE A 322 -12.11 0.51 8.38
C ILE A 322 -12.94 -0.21 9.44
N ILE A 323 -13.23 0.46 10.54
CA ILE A 323 -14.30 0.06 11.49
C ILE A 323 -15.56 0.75 11.00
N LYS A 324 -16.47 -0.05 10.40
CA LYS A 324 -17.70 0.44 9.76
C LYS A 324 -18.45 1.42 10.65
N ASP A 325 -18.90 2.53 10.09
CA ASP A 325 -19.66 3.64 10.68
C ASP A 325 -18.95 4.38 11.83
N LYS A 326 -17.76 3.91 12.25
CA LYS A 326 -16.95 4.52 13.29
C LYS A 326 -15.71 5.26 12.76
N THR A 327 -14.97 4.65 11.84
CA THR A 327 -13.73 5.24 11.28
C THR A 327 -13.83 5.48 9.78
N GLY A 328 -14.98 5.22 9.20
CA GLY A 328 -15.30 5.33 7.79
C GLY A 328 -16.46 4.43 7.40
N PHE A 329 -16.77 4.38 6.13
CA PHE A 329 -17.94 3.71 5.60
C PHE A 329 -17.52 2.64 4.57
N LEU A 330 -18.31 1.57 4.49
CA LEU A 330 -18.16 0.53 3.50
C LEU A 330 -19.38 0.51 2.59
N PHE A 331 -19.15 0.40 1.28
CA PHE A 331 -20.20 0.22 0.29
C PHE A 331 -20.05 -1.11 -0.44
N LYS A 332 -21.16 -1.65 -0.92
CA LYS A 332 -21.21 -2.93 -1.62
C LYS A 332 -20.42 -2.85 -2.93
N ARG A 333 -19.42 -3.73 -3.06
CA ARG A 333 -18.54 -3.81 -4.23
C ARG A 333 -19.31 -3.75 -5.55
N GLY A 334 -18.91 -2.85 -6.44
CA GLY A 334 -19.46 -2.73 -7.79
C GLY A 334 -20.86 -2.13 -7.87
N ASP A 335 -21.44 -1.71 -6.75
CA ASP A 335 -22.79 -1.17 -6.68
C ASP A 335 -22.76 0.38 -6.71
N VAL A 336 -23.11 0.93 -7.89
CA VAL A 336 -23.13 2.37 -8.15
C VAL A 336 -24.14 3.09 -7.26
N ASN A 337 -25.34 2.51 -7.08
CA ASN A 337 -26.40 3.10 -6.27
C ASN A 337 -26.00 3.13 -4.79
N ASN A 338 -25.45 2.03 -4.29
CA ASN A 338 -25.00 1.95 -2.91
C ASN A 338 -23.87 2.95 -2.62
N LEU A 339 -22.91 3.15 -3.55
CA LEU A 339 -21.87 4.15 -3.42
C LEU A 339 -22.48 5.57 -3.44
N ALA A 340 -23.37 5.87 -4.35
CA ALA A 340 -24.03 7.17 -4.43
C ALA A 340 -24.81 7.52 -3.14
N ASN A 341 -25.62 6.59 -2.64
CA ASN A 341 -26.36 6.75 -1.39
C ASN A 341 -25.42 6.94 -0.18
N THR A 342 -24.28 6.22 -0.16
CA THR A 342 -23.28 6.38 0.91
C THR A 342 -22.60 7.75 0.83
N ILE A 343 -22.31 8.27 -0.36
CA ILE A 343 -21.76 9.62 -0.54
C ILE A 343 -22.78 10.66 -0.06
N LEU A 344 -24.05 10.57 -0.49
CA LEU A 344 -25.12 11.47 -0.08
C LEU A 344 -25.30 11.48 1.44
N MET A 345 -25.34 10.30 2.06
CA MET A 345 -25.42 10.17 3.52
C MET A 345 -24.27 10.88 4.23
N VAL A 346 -23.05 10.79 3.69
CA VAL A 346 -21.87 11.46 4.28
C VAL A 346 -21.95 12.97 4.07
N MET A 347 -22.37 13.45 2.90
CA MET A 347 -22.52 14.89 2.59
C MET A 347 -23.59 15.58 3.47
N GLN A 348 -24.58 14.82 3.95
CA GLN A 348 -25.63 15.32 4.86
C GLN A 348 -25.19 15.40 6.33
N LYS A 349 -24.04 14.85 6.68
CA LYS A 349 -23.52 14.91 8.06
C LYS A 349 -22.97 16.30 8.38
N ASP A 350 -23.21 16.75 9.61
CA ASP A 350 -22.62 17.98 10.11
C ASP A 350 -21.08 17.85 10.30
N TYR A 351 -20.44 19.00 10.37
CA TYR A 351 -18.99 19.11 10.51
C TYR A 351 -18.45 18.33 11.72
N ASN A 352 -19.12 18.39 12.88
CA ASN A 352 -18.65 17.73 14.10
C ASN A 352 -18.72 16.21 13.99
N SER A 353 -19.76 15.69 13.36
CA SER A 353 -19.89 14.27 13.05
C SER A 353 -18.76 13.77 12.12
N LEU A 354 -18.46 14.48 11.04
CA LEU A 354 -17.38 14.14 10.13
C LEU A 354 -16.02 14.22 10.83
N LYS A 355 -15.79 15.25 11.62
CA LYS A 355 -14.56 15.41 12.42
C LYS A 355 -14.38 14.29 13.43
N SER A 356 -15.43 13.88 14.10
CA SER A 356 -15.39 12.74 15.05
C SER A 356 -14.97 11.44 14.35
N ILE A 357 -15.54 11.14 13.18
CA ILE A 357 -15.17 9.97 12.37
C ILE A 357 -13.70 10.02 11.95
N GLY A 358 -13.23 11.19 11.52
CA GLY A 358 -11.83 11.40 11.16
C GLY A 358 -10.87 11.16 12.33
N LEU A 359 -11.18 11.69 13.51
CA LEU A 359 -10.39 11.50 14.74
C LEU A 359 -10.35 10.03 15.17
N GLU A 360 -11.47 9.32 15.14
CA GLU A 360 -11.53 7.89 15.43
C GLU A 360 -10.73 7.08 14.39
N GLY A 361 -10.79 7.51 13.12
CA GLY A 361 -9.95 6.94 12.06
C GLY A 361 -8.48 7.05 12.38
N ARG A 362 -8.00 8.25 12.76
CA ARG A 362 -6.60 8.46 13.13
C ARG A 362 -6.19 7.63 14.33
N LYS A 363 -7.01 7.54 15.38
CA LYS A 363 -6.75 6.68 16.56
C LYS A 363 -6.58 5.22 16.13
N ASN A 364 -7.43 4.71 15.24
CA ASN A 364 -7.34 3.35 14.71
C ASN A 364 -6.00 3.12 13.98
N VAL A 365 -5.58 4.08 13.12
CA VAL A 365 -4.32 4.00 12.38
C VAL A 365 -3.11 3.99 13.32
N LEU A 366 -3.04 4.92 14.26
CA LEU A 366 -1.96 4.99 15.26
C LEU A 366 -1.86 3.70 16.07
N LYS A 367 -2.99 3.09 16.41
CA LYS A 367 -3.04 1.85 17.17
C LYS A 367 -2.60 0.62 16.37
N LYS A 368 -2.94 0.54 15.07
CA LYS A 368 -2.82 -0.72 14.31
C LYS A 368 -1.89 -0.62 13.10
N PHE A 369 -1.83 0.53 12.42
CA PHE A 369 -1.27 0.67 11.09
C PHE A 369 -0.14 1.70 11.00
N ASP A 370 0.49 2.02 12.13
CA ASP A 370 1.70 2.84 12.15
C ASP A 370 2.92 2.06 11.64
N VAL A 371 3.77 2.74 10.88
CA VAL A 371 4.96 2.13 10.28
C VAL A 371 5.96 1.62 11.32
N ASN A 372 6.10 2.32 12.46
CA ASN A 372 7.01 1.88 13.52
C ASN A 372 6.53 0.56 14.13
N LYS A 373 5.21 0.40 14.29
CA LYS A 373 4.62 -0.87 14.75
C LYS A 373 4.88 -2.01 13.78
N MET A 374 4.70 -1.80 12.48
CA MET A 374 5.04 -2.78 11.44
C MET A 374 6.52 -3.18 11.52
N CYS A 375 7.41 -2.19 11.61
CA CYS A 375 8.86 -2.40 11.63
C CYS A 375 9.31 -3.09 12.93
N SER A 376 8.84 -2.63 14.10
CA SER A 376 9.21 -3.22 15.40
C SER A 376 8.71 -4.66 15.55
N THR A 377 7.48 -4.95 15.07
CA THR A 377 6.95 -6.32 15.06
C THR A 377 7.78 -7.22 14.12
N THR A 378 8.13 -6.73 12.94
CA THR A 378 9.00 -7.47 12.00
C THR A 378 10.36 -7.74 12.61
N PHE A 379 10.93 -6.75 13.29
CA PHE A 379 12.23 -6.87 13.97
C PHE A 379 12.19 -7.87 15.12
N ALA A 380 11.13 -7.88 15.91
CA ALA A 380 10.94 -8.87 16.99
C ALA A 380 10.89 -10.30 16.44
N GLU A 381 10.20 -10.50 15.31
CA GLU A 381 10.16 -11.82 14.66
C GLU A 381 11.51 -12.21 14.05
N TYR A 382 12.32 -11.28 13.58
CA TYR A 382 13.69 -11.53 13.16
C TYR A 382 14.57 -12.00 14.31
N LYS A 383 14.45 -11.37 15.50
CA LYS A 383 15.19 -11.80 16.71
C LYS A 383 14.86 -13.24 17.05
N LYS A 384 13.56 -13.58 17.16
CA LYS A 384 13.11 -14.96 17.43
C LYS A 384 13.65 -15.96 16.41
N LEU A 385 13.71 -15.57 15.13
CA LEU A 385 14.18 -16.46 14.07
C LEU A 385 15.69 -16.77 14.17
N ILE A 386 16.49 -15.86 14.74
CA ILE A 386 17.92 -16.06 14.96
C ILE A 386 18.16 -16.83 16.27
N GLU A 387 17.38 -16.58 17.32
CA GLU A 387 17.49 -17.25 18.63
C GLU A 387 17.16 -18.75 18.53
N LEU A 388 16.32 -19.14 17.58
CA LEU A 388 15.97 -20.54 17.29
C LEU A 388 17.00 -21.23 16.37
N SER A 389 18.16 -20.65 16.13
CA SER A 389 19.27 -21.17 15.33
C SER A 389 20.41 -21.59 16.21
#